data_fe91ab15389037dba0e6f31ecc3c5f05
#
_entry.id   fe91ab15389037dba0e6f31ecc3c5f05
#
_cell.length_a   1.000
_cell.length_b   1.000
_cell.length_c   1.000
_cell.angle_alpha   90.00
_cell.angle_beta   90.00
_cell.angle_gamma   90.00
#
_symmetry.space_group_name_H-M   'P 1'
#
loop_
_entity.id
_entity.type
_entity.pdbx_description
1 polymer ?
#
loop_
_entity_poly.entity_id
_entity_poly.type
_entity_poly.pdbx_seq_one_letter_code
_entity_poly.pdbx_strand_id
1 'polypeptide(L)'
;MHCSDAPCMAVCPVDCFYRTDEGVVLHDKDICIGCGYCSYACPFGAPQFPTNGTFGLRGKMDKCTFCAGGPEANGSAAEYEKYGRNRLSEGKLPACAEMCSTKALLGGDGDVVADIFRTRVLTRGKGSEVWGWGTAYGKPAGAATGAKAEGKS
;
A
#
# COMPACT_ATOMS: atom_id res chain seq x y z
N MET A 1 0.14 -4.20 -0.26
CA MET A 1 0.05 -4.44 -1.70
C MET A 1 1.30 -4.00 -2.47
N HIS A 2 2.24 -3.43 -1.75
CA HIS A 2 3.55 -3.04 -2.29
C HIS A 2 4.64 -3.72 -1.44
N CYS A 3 4.67 -5.05 -1.51
CA CYS A 3 5.53 -5.89 -0.67
C CYS A 3 7.01 -5.64 -0.97
N SER A 4 7.86 -5.68 0.06
CA SER A 4 9.32 -5.61 -0.09
C SER A 4 9.85 -6.81 -0.87
N ASP A 5 9.27 -7.99 -0.62
CA ASP A 5 9.45 -9.21 -1.43
C ASP A 5 8.10 -9.54 -2.05
N ALA A 6 7.96 -9.29 -3.35
CA ALA A 6 6.68 -9.37 -4.06
C ALA A 6 6.61 -10.65 -4.91
N PRO A 7 5.92 -11.71 -4.44
CA PRO A 7 5.81 -12.96 -5.19
C PRO A 7 5.21 -12.79 -6.59
N CYS A 8 4.30 -11.83 -6.74
CA CYS A 8 3.69 -11.52 -8.04
C CYS A 8 4.68 -11.01 -9.08
N MET A 9 5.76 -10.32 -8.65
CA MET A 9 6.85 -9.93 -9.56
C MET A 9 7.68 -11.15 -9.95
N ALA A 10 8.04 -11.99 -8.97
CA ALA A 10 8.91 -13.13 -9.16
C ALA A 10 8.35 -14.18 -10.14
N VAL A 11 7.03 -14.32 -10.24
CA VAL A 11 6.37 -15.31 -11.12
C VAL A 11 5.93 -14.75 -12.45
N CYS A 12 6.15 -13.48 -12.73
CA CYS A 12 5.69 -12.86 -13.97
C CYS A 12 6.59 -13.27 -15.14
N PRO A 13 6.09 -14.02 -16.16
CA PRO A 13 6.93 -14.53 -17.24
C PRO A 13 7.35 -13.46 -18.25
N VAL A 14 6.73 -12.28 -18.19
CA VAL A 14 6.98 -11.15 -19.10
C VAL A 14 7.50 -9.91 -18.38
N ASP A 15 7.82 -10.02 -17.09
CA ASP A 15 8.34 -8.92 -16.26
C ASP A 15 7.53 -7.64 -16.35
N CYS A 16 6.19 -7.76 -16.38
CA CYS A 16 5.33 -6.58 -16.44
C CYS A 16 5.30 -5.77 -15.15
N PHE A 17 5.85 -6.30 -14.06
CA PHE A 17 5.96 -5.57 -12.79
C PHE A 17 7.31 -4.88 -12.67
N TYR A 18 7.29 -3.72 -12.04
CA TYR A 18 8.50 -3.00 -11.69
C TYR A 18 8.33 -2.31 -10.32
N ARG A 19 9.43 -1.89 -9.74
CA ARG A 19 9.45 -1.17 -8.47
C ARG A 19 10.00 0.23 -8.70
N THR A 20 9.31 1.23 -8.16
CA THR A 20 9.82 2.60 -8.14
C THR A 20 10.91 2.76 -7.06
N ASP A 21 11.67 3.84 -7.12
CA ASP A 21 12.71 4.17 -6.13
C ASP A 21 12.12 4.30 -4.72
N GLU A 22 10.87 4.75 -4.60
CA GLU A 22 10.14 4.83 -3.34
C GLU A 22 9.58 3.47 -2.86
N GLY A 23 9.85 2.40 -3.57
CA GLY A 23 9.46 1.04 -3.21
C GLY A 23 8.03 0.64 -3.61
N VAL A 24 7.33 1.46 -4.38
CA VAL A 24 5.99 1.12 -4.88
C VAL A 24 6.10 0.08 -5.98
N VAL A 25 5.39 -1.04 -5.84
CA VAL A 25 5.31 -2.06 -6.89
C VAL A 25 4.23 -1.66 -7.88
N LEU A 26 4.63 -1.34 -9.09
CA LEU A 26 3.76 -1.00 -10.21
C LEU A 26 3.72 -2.10 -11.27
N HIS A 27 2.95 -1.90 -12.31
CA HIS A 27 2.82 -2.84 -13.41
C HIS A 27 2.53 -2.12 -14.71
N ASP A 28 3.03 -2.68 -15.80
CA ASP A 28 2.76 -2.21 -17.15
C ASP A 28 1.65 -3.08 -17.78
N LYS A 29 0.52 -2.46 -18.08
CA LYS A 29 -0.63 -3.14 -18.68
C LYS A 29 -0.39 -3.51 -20.14
N ASP A 30 0.49 -2.82 -20.85
CA ASP A 30 0.79 -3.14 -22.24
C ASP A 30 1.61 -4.42 -22.37
N ILE A 31 2.56 -4.64 -21.44
CA ILE A 31 3.39 -5.86 -21.39
C ILE A 31 2.60 -7.06 -20.86
N CYS A 32 1.61 -6.84 -19.98
CA CYS A 32 0.86 -7.93 -19.35
C CYS A 32 0.14 -8.80 -20.39
N ILE A 33 0.33 -10.11 -20.33
CA ILE A 33 -0.33 -11.10 -21.21
C ILE A 33 -1.56 -11.75 -20.60
N GLY A 34 -1.94 -11.40 -19.35
CA GLY A 34 -3.13 -11.94 -18.71
C GLY A 34 -3.04 -13.39 -18.24
N CYS A 35 -1.84 -13.94 -18.02
CA CYS A 35 -1.65 -15.35 -17.69
C CYS A 35 -2.16 -15.78 -16.30
N GLY A 36 -2.37 -14.86 -15.37
CA GLY A 36 -2.93 -15.14 -14.06
C GLY A 36 -1.94 -15.64 -13.00
N TYR A 37 -0.68 -15.91 -13.30
CA TYR A 37 0.29 -16.45 -12.34
C TYR A 37 0.46 -15.56 -11.09
N CYS A 38 0.44 -14.25 -11.26
CA CYS A 38 0.53 -13.30 -10.17
C CYS A 38 -0.66 -13.42 -9.19
N SER A 39 -1.84 -13.78 -9.68
CA SER A 39 -3.03 -14.00 -8.84
C SER A 39 -2.88 -15.25 -7.97
N TYR A 40 -2.32 -16.33 -8.52
CA TYR A 40 -2.05 -17.55 -7.75
C TYR A 40 -0.91 -17.40 -6.75
N ALA A 41 0.12 -16.63 -7.11
CA ALA A 41 1.28 -16.42 -6.25
C ALA A 41 1.00 -15.46 -5.08
N CYS A 42 -0.01 -14.61 -5.17
CA CYS A 42 -0.32 -13.62 -4.15
C CYS A 42 -1.21 -14.22 -3.04
N PRO A 43 -0.71 -14.37 -1.80
CA PRO A 43 -1.52 -14.91 -0.70
C PRO A 43 -2.67 -13.98 -0.27
N PHE A 44 -2.65 -12.73 -0.72
CA PHE A 44 -3.64 -11.71 -0.37
C PHE A 44 -4.65 -11.43 -1.50
N GLY A 45 -4.52 -12.07 -2.66
CA GLY A 45 -5.39 -11.84 -3.81
C GLY A 45 -5.32 -10.41 -4.36
N ALA A 46 -4.18 -9.74 -4.26
CA ALA A 46 -4.05 -8.35 -4.70
C ALA A 46 -4.16 -8.16 -6.23
N PRO A 47 -3.51 -8.98 -7.07
CA PRO A 47 -3.70 -8.92 -8.52
C PRO A 47 -5.08 -9.40 -8.92
N GLN A 48 -5.80 -8.60 -9.69
CA GLN A 48 -7.14 -8.87 -10.19
C GLN A 48 -7.16 -8.78 -11.72
N PHE A 49 -8.15 -9.41 -12.34
CA PHE A 49 -8.37 -9.37 -13.78
C PHE A 49 -9.78 -8.84 -14.05
N PRO A 50 -9.96 -7.53 -14.08
CA PRO A 50 -11.27 -6.93 -14.29
C PRO A 50 -11.81 -7.27 -15.67
N THR A 51 -13.09 -7.64 -15.72
CA THR A 51 -13.79 -7.92 -16.97
C THR A 51 -14.51 -6.69 -17.51
N ASN A 52 -14.85 -5.76 -16.62
CA ASN A 52 -15.53 -4.50 -16.91
C ASN A 52 -14.98 -3.42 -15.98
N GLY A 53 -14.99 -2.17 -16.41
CA GLY A 53 -14.66 -1.05 -15.55
C GLY A 53 -13.88 0.06 -16.23
N THR A 54 -13.81 1.19 -15.55
CA THR A 54 -13.24 2.43 -16.09
C THR A 54 -11.71 2.36 -16.23
N PHE A 55 -11.03 1.58 -15.35
CA PHE A 55 -9.57 1.50 -15.32
C PHE A 55 -9.01 0.12 -15.69
N GLY A 56 -9.90 -0.85 -15.98
CA GLY A 56 -9.48 -2.21 -16.29
C GLY A 56 -9.45 -2.44 -17.80
N LEU A 57 -8.29 -2.72 -18.36
CA LEU A 57 -8.20 -3.32 -19.68
C LEU A 57 -8.53 -4.79 -19.56
N ARG A 58 -9.56 -5.23 -20.32
CA ARG A 58 -10.02 -6.62 -20.29
C ARG A 58 -8.86 -7.59 -20.56
N GLY A 59 -8.72 -8.59 -19.68
CA GLY A 59 -7.65 -9.60 -19.79
C GLY A 59 -6.28 -9.13 -19.33
N LYS A 60 -6.15 -7.91 -18.86
CA LYS A 60 -4.92 -7.39 -18.24
C LYS A 60 -5.06 -7.38 -16.72
N MET A 61 -3.95 -7.64 -16.06
CA MET A 61 -3.91 -7.59 -14.59
C MET A 61 -4.04 -6.15 -14.11
N ASP A 62 -4.76 -5.98 -13.02
CA ASP A 62 -4.86 -4.72 -12.30
C ASP A 62 -4.68 -4.95 -10.79
N LYS A 63 -4.09 -3.98 -10.11
CA LYS A 63 -3.95 -3.93 -8.66
C LYS A 63 -3.76 -2.48 -8.21
N CYS A 64 -3.83 -2.24 -6.91
CA CYS A 64 -3.51 -0.94 -6.35
C CYS A 64 -2.15 -0.42 -6.87
N THR A 65 -2.14 0.77 -7.45
CA THR A 65 -0.94 1.48 -7.91
C THR A 65 -0.40 2.48 -6.88
N PHE A 66 -0.99 2.54 -5.69
CA PHE A 66 -0.72 3.56 -4.69
C PHE A 66 -1.03 4.99 -5.18
N CYS A 67 -1.87 5.09 -6.21
CA CYS A 67 -2.14 6.32 -6.96
C CYS A 67 -0.87 6.97 -7.55
N ALA A 68 0.11 6.14 -7.94
CA ALA A 68 1.37 6.56 -8.55
C ALA A 68 1.36 6.47 -10.08
N GLY A 69 0.21 6.13 -10.68
CA GLY A 69 0.11 5.98 -12.13
C GLY A 69 0.75 4.70 -12.66
N GLY A 70 1.34 4.77 -13.84
CA GLY A 70 1.98 3.68 -14.58
C GLY A 70 3.29 4.12 -15.25
N PRO A 71 3.74 3.39 -16.27
CA PRO A 71 5.00 3.71 -16.97
C PRO A 71 4.87 4.89 -17.96
N GLU A 72 3.66 5.35 -18.23
CA GLU A 72 3.41 6.47 -19.13
C GLU A 72 3.88 7.80 -18.54
N ALA A 73 3.96 8.83 -19.37
CA ALA A 73 4.30 10.17 -18.89
C ALA A 73 3.27 10.67 -17.89
N ASN A 74 3.77 11.19 -16.75
CA ASN A 74 2.95 11.69 -15.66
C ASN A 74 1.91 12.72 -16.13
N GLY A 75 0.63 12.47 -15.79
CA GLY A 75 -0.49 13.33 -16.15
C GLY A 75 -0.95 13.21 -17.59
N SER A 76 -0.41 12.24 -18.35
CA SER A 76 -0.88 11.99 -19.73
C SER A 76 -2.29 11.38 -19.78
N ALA A 77 -2.97 11.56 -20.89
CA ALA A 77 -4.27 10.94 -21.13
C ALA A 77 -4.17 9.39 -21.11
N ALA A 78 -3.07 8.84 -21.61
CA ALA A 78 -2.81 7.40 -21.64
C ALA A 78 -2.63 6.84 -20.21
N GLU A 79 -1.89 7.55 -19.36
CA GLU A 79 -1.76 7.18 -17.95
C GLU A 79 -3.12 7.19 -17.25
N TYR A 80 -3.89 8.27 -17.43
CA TYR A 80 -5.19 8.40 -16.82
C TYR A 80 -6.17 7.29 -17.23
N GLU A 81 -6.18 6.94 -18.52
CA GLU A 81 -7.05 5.89 -19.06
C GLU A 81 -6.72 4.52 -18.47
N LYS A 82 -5.44 4.20 -18.32
CA LYS A 82 -4.98 2.87 -17.86
C LYS A 82 -4.92 2.73 -16.34
N TYR A 83 -4.49 3.77 -15.63
CA TYR A 83 -4.14 3.68 -14.20
C TYR A 83 -4.88 4.69 -13.33
N GLY A 84 -5.63 5.61 -13.93
CA GLY A 84 -6.27 6.71 -13.24
C GLY A 84 -5.30 7.84 -12.88
N ARG A 85 -5.76 8.75 -12.05
CA ARG A 85 -5.01 9.96 -11.68
C ARG A 85 -3.75 9.63 -10.89
N ASN A 86 -2.62 10.11 -11.34
CA ASN A 86 -1.35 10.05 -10.62
C ASN A 86 -1.32 11.16 -9.55
N ARG A 87 -1.70 10.78 -8.33
CA ARG A 87 -1.78 11.71 -7.20
C ARG A 87 -0.42 11.95 -6.55
N LEU A 88 0.46 10.95 -6.59
CA LEU A 88 1.80 11.10 -6.01
C LEU A 88 2.64 12.12 -6.79
N SER A 89 2.51 12.16 -8.11
CA SER A 89 3.17 13.20 -8.92
C SER A 89 2.68 14.61 -8.61
N GLU A 90 1.48 14.75 -8.05
CA GLU A 90 0.91 16.01 -7.57
C GLU A 90 1.28 16.33 -6.10
N GLY A 91 2.12 15.52 -5.45
CA GLY A 91 2.46 15.67 -4.03
C GLY A 91 1.32 15.33 -3.06
N LYS A 92 0.32 14.56 -3.51
CA LYS A 92 -0.84 14.17 -2.72
C LYS A 92 -0.73 12.74 -2.21
N LEU A 93 -1.41 12.47 -1.10
CA LEU A 93 -1.54 11.10 -0.58
C LEU A 93 -2.42 10.24 -1.51
N PRO A 94 -2.28 8.90 -1.44
CA PRO A 94 -3.22 8.00 -2.08
C PRO A 94 -4.67 8.35 -1.69
N ALA A 95 -5.58 8.29 -2.65
CA ALA A 95 -6.96 8.74 -2.45
C ALA A 95 -7.67 8.05 -1.27
N CYS A 96 -7.44 6.75 -1.09
CA CYS A 96 -8.04 5.98 0.00
C CYS A 96 -7.58 6.47 1.38
N ALA A 97 -6.30 6.86 1.53
CA ALA A 97 -5.77 7.40 2.78
C ALA A 97 -6.25 8.83 3.04
N GLU A 98 -6.29 9.66 2.01
CA GLU A 98 -6.74 11.05 2.13
C GLU A 98 -8.22 11.15 2.48
N MET A 99 -9.06 10.36 1.81
CA MET A 99 -10.52 10.36 1.99
C MET A 99 -10.99 9.63 3.25
N CYS A 100 -10.12 8.88 3.92
CA CYS A 100 -10.48 8.16 5.12
C CYS A 100 -10.75 9.14 6.29
N SER A 101 -12.02 9.39 6.60
CA SER A 101 -12.45 10.33 7.64
C SER A 101 -11.94 9.94 9.02
N THR A 102 -11.90 8.65 9.33
CA THR A 102 -11.41 8.11 10.60
C THR A 102 -9.89 7.99 10.67
N LYS A 103 -9.19 8.23 9.54
CA LYS A 103 -7.74 8.00 9.41
C LYS A 103 -7.30 6.59 9.81
N ALA A 104 -8.18 5.60 9.58
CA ALA A 104 -7.86 4.18 9.76
C ALA A 104 -6.89 3.69 8.67
N LEU A 105 -7.01 4.24 7.47
CA LEU A 105 -6.07 3.98 6.37
C LEU A 105 -4.95 5.02 6.42
N LEU A 106 -3.72 4.53 6.43
CA LEU A 106 -2.52 5.35 6.37
C LEU A 106 -1.82 5.09 5.03
N GLY A 107 -1.25 6.12 4.46
CA GLY A 107 -0.47 6.05 3.23
C GLY A 107 0.48 7.22 3.16
N GLY A 108 1.66 7.01 2.58
CA GLY A 108 2.71 8.01 2.52
C GLY A 108 4.08 7.39 2.77
N ASP A 109 5.00 8.16 3.32
CA ASP A 109 6.32 7.70 3.73
C ASP A 109 6.23 6.55 4.73
N GLY A 110 6.99 5.48 4.49
CA GLY A 110 6.92 4.24 5.25
C GLY A 110 7.31 4.40 6.72
N ASP A 111 8.32 5.21 7.01
CA ASP A 111 8.81 5.43 8.38
C ASP A 111 7.81 6.27 9.17
N VAL A 112 7.26 7.31 8.55
CA VAL A 112 6.22 8.15 9.15
C VAL A 112 4.95 7.33 9.44
N VAL A 113 4.51 6.51 8.49
CA VAL A 113 3.34 5.63 8.66
C VAL A 113 3.59 4.61 9.77
N ALA A 114 4.78 4.01 9.83
CA ALA A 114 5.15 3.04 10.85
C ALA A 114 5.15 3.69 12.25
N ASP A 115 5.65 4.90 12.40
CA ASP A 115 5.65 5.62 13.67
C ASP A 115 4.25 6.01 14.13
N ILE A 116 3.42 6.49 13.22
CA ILE A 116 2.01 6.78 13.51
C ILE A 116 1.30 5.51 13.97
N PHE A 117 1.51 4.40 13.27
CA PHE A 117 0.90 3.12 13.60
C PHE A 117 1.36 2.63 14.97
N ARG A 118 2.67 2.64 15.23
CA ARG A 118 3.26 2.26 16.52
C ARG A 118 2.68 3.09 17.66
N THR A 119 2.64 4.41 17.50
CA THR A 119 2.08 5.32 18.48
C THR A 119 0.62 4.99 18.77
N ARG A 120 -0.20 4.79 17.74
CA ARG A 120 -1.61 4.43 17.90
C ARG A 120 -1.81 3.12 18.64
N VAL A 121 -0.99 2.12 18.36
CA VAL A 121 -1.06 0.81 19.04
C VAL A 121 -0.64 0.94 20.50
N LEU A 122 0.46 1.62 20.78
CA LEU A 122 0.99 1.75 22.15
C LEU A 122 0.14 2.65 23.06
N THR A 123 -0.61 3.59 22.47
CA THR A 123 -1.51 4.48 23.24
C THR A 123 -2.92 3.92 23.40
N ARG A 124 -3.25 2.79 22.81
CA ARG A 124 -4.52 2.12 23.06
C ARG A 124 -4.63 1.76 24.54
N GLY A 125 -5.78 2.05 25.14
CA GLY A 125 -6.06 1.75 26.54
C GLY A 125 -6.21 0.23 26.78
N LYS A 126 -6.47 -0.14 28.03
CA LYS A 126 -6.59 -1.55 28.46
C LYS A 126 -7.56 -2.41 27.64
N GLY A 127 -8.53 -1.82 26.97
CA GLY A 127 -9.43 -2.52 26.06
C GLY A 127 -8.73 -3.13 24.83
N SER A 128 -7.60 -2.58 24.42
CA SER A 128 -6.84 -3.09 23.27
C SER A 128 -6.12 -4.41 23.58
N GLU A 129 -5.76 -4.64 24.82
CA GLU A 129 -5.12 -5.89 25.29
C GLU A 129 -6.08 -7.07 25.21
N VAL A 130 -7.36 -6.83 25.53
CA VAL A 130 -8.42 -7.85 25.45
C VAL A 130 -8.67 -8.31 24.01
N TRP A 131 -8.51 -7.41 23.04
CA TRP A 131 -8.70 -7.70 21.62
C TRP A 131 -7.45 -8.29 20.95
N GLY A 132 -6.37 -8.50 21.70
CA GLY A 132 -5.11 -9.06 21.18
C GLY A 132 -4.24 -8.09 20.38
N TRP A 133 -4.74 -6.93 20.01
CA TRP A 133 -3.99 -5.95 19.22
C TRP A 133 -2.85 -5.30 20.02
N GLY A 134 -3.06 -5.07 21.31
CA GLY A 134 -2.06 -4.51 22.21
C GLY A 134 -0.96 -5.52 22.59
N THR A 135 -1.30 -6.80 22.66
CA THR A 135 -0.33 -7.85 23.03
C THR A 135 0.64 -8.18 21.90
N ALA A 136 0.17 -8.12 20.64
CA ALA A 136 1.02 -8.37 19.46
C ALA A 136 2.04 -7.24 19.24
N TYR A 137 1.68 -6.01 19.61
CA TYR A 137 2.48 -4.80 19.41
C TYR A 137 2.81 -4.09 20.73
N GLY A 138 2.62 -4.76 21.85
CA GLY A 138 2.98 -4.27 23.19
C GLY A 138 4.47 -4.00 23.31
N LYS A 139 4.84 -3.31 24.36
CA LYS A 139 6.27 -3.09 24.65
C LYS A 139 6.99 -4.43 24.65
N PRO A 140 8.15 -4.54 23.97
CA PRO A 140 8.97 -5.73 24.09
C PRO A 140 9.25 -5.99 25.58
N ALA A 141 9.19 -7.25 25.98
CA ALA A 141 9.49 -7.64 27.34
C ALA A 141 10.89 -7.10 27.72
N GLY A 142 10.97 -6.17 28.67
CA GLY A 142 12.20 -5.50 29.08
C GLY A 142 12.33 -4.03 28.69
N ALA A 143 11.39 -3.42 27.96
CA ALA A 143 11.37 -1.98 27.77
C ALA A 143 10.99 -1.31 29.09
N ALA A 144 11.98 -0.78 29.79
CA ALA A 144 11.82 -0.06 31.04
C ALA A 144 10.78 1.05 30.88
N THR A 145 9.86 1.13 31.85
CA THR A 145 8.98 2.27 32.06
C THR A 145 9.85 3.49 32.41
N GLY A 146 10.45 4.11 31.42
CA GLY A 146 11.25 5.31 31.59
C GLY A 146 10.48 6.53 31.14
N ALA A 147 10.36 7.44 32.08
CA ALA A 147 9.90 8.83 31.99
C ALA A 147 8.39 9.06 32.04
N LYS A 148 7.89 9.16 33.26
CA LYS A 148 6.88 10.15 33.61
C LYS A 148 7.40 11.51 33.15
N ALA A 149 6.74 12.14 32.19
CA ALA A 149 6.88 13.57 31.98
C ALA A 149 6.28 14.23 33.21
N GLU A 150 7.13 14.69 34.14
CA GLU A 150 6.73 15.60 35.19
C GLU A 150 6.30 16.92 34.54
N GLY A 151 5.01 17.21 34.67
CA GLY A 151 4.48 18.51 34.36
C GLY A 151 5.14 19.53 35.26
N LYS A 152 5.74 20.55 34.67
CA LYS A 152 6.01 21.81 35.34
C LYS A 152 4.87 22.76 35.08
N SER A 153 4.28 23.11 36.18
CA SER A 153 3.35 24.25 36.40
C SER A 153 3.84 25.55 35.77
#